data_1ece06db1096221c0531d8c9f49a6dda
#
_entry.id   1ece06db1096221c0531d8c9f49a6dda
#
_cell.length_a   1.000
_cell.length_b   1.000
_cell.length_c   1.000
_cell.angle_alpha   90.00
_cell.angle_beta   90.00
_cell.angle_gamma   90.00
#
_symmetry.space_group_name_H-M   'P 1'
#
loop_
_entity.id
_entity.type
_entity.pdbx_description
1 polymer ?
#
loop_
_entity_poly.entity_id
_entity_poly.type
_entity_poly.pdbx_seq_one_letter_code
_entity_poly.pdbx_strand_id
1 'polypeptide(L)'
;MKKLLLLVICLTLSNSYAQLPPNSFGEDFTLTDINGNEFNLYSKLDEGKTVILDLFATWCGPCWTYAQTGVLEELEAAYPNDVVVVAVEADPTTAESTIYSSANGNWTTVINYALMDDPSGNVGEDYALSYYPTIYKICPDRMVTEVGQLTSVSAFMNEINSCTSAEYSKDAKIVGYDGPASYCGGQLGASSVMIQNYSLGAPLTTCNVELRVDNEAVYSTTWNGNLSTYQTDYVNIPAQSGINNGSEIAFHVTYPGDLDTDNNGF
;
A
#
# COMPACT_ATOMS: atom_id res chain seq x y z
N MET A 1 11.80 -8.72 -53.92
CA MET A 1 12.09 -9.15 -52.54
C MET A 1 11.07 -8.48 -51.61
N LYS A 2 10.05 -9.23 -51.14
CA LYS A 2 9.03 -8.71 -50.21
C LYS A 2 9.65 -8.69 -48.81
N LYS A 3 9.81 -7.52 -48.23
CA LYS A 3 10.19 -7.37 -46.80
C LYS A 3 8.98 -7.78 -45.94
N LEU A 4 9.10 -8.91 -45.27
CA LEU A 4 8.14 -9.37 -44.28
C LEU A 4 8.33 -8.46 -43.05
N LEU A 5 7.34 -7.61 -42.78
CA LEU A 5 7.30 -6.78 -41.57
C LEU A 5 6.87 -7.71 -40.43
N LEU A 6 7.81 -8.14 -39.58
CA LEU A 6 7.49 -8.87 -38.36
C LEU A 6 6.91 -7.85 -37.36
N LEU A 7 5.60 -7.88 -37.20
CA LEU A 7 4.92 -7.16 -36.14
C LEU A 7 5.14 -7.94 -34.84
N VAL A 8 6.07 -7.51 -34.00
CA VAL A 8 6.25 -8.04 -32.64
C VAL A 8 5.11 -7.49 -31.79
N ILE A 9 4.09 -8.31 -31.57
CA ILE A 9 3.02 -8.00 -30.61
C ILE A 9 3.57 -8.31 -29.21
N CYS A 10 3.84 -7.28 -28.44
CA CYS A 10 4.15 -7.40 -27.03
C CYS A 10 2.85 -7.77 -26.30
N LEU A 11 2.64 -9.07 -26.02
CA LEU A 11 1.53 -9.54 -25.20
C LEU A 11 1.86 -9.22 -23.74
N THR A 12 1.21 -8.19 -23.21
CA THR A 12 1.18 -7.96 -21.76
C THR A 12 0.29 -9.03 -21.14
N LEU A 13 0.89 -9.99 -20.45
CA LEU A 13 0.16 -10.87 -19.54
C LEU A 13 -0.12 -10.05 -18.27
N SER A 14 -1.25 -9.35 -18.24
CA SER A 14 -1.78 -8.82 -16.98
C SER A 14 -2.22 -10.02 -16.15
N ASN A 15 -1.50 -10.29 -15.06
CA ASN A 15 -1.99 -11.17 -14.02
C ASN A 15 -3.15 -10.44 -13.33
N SER A 16 -4.38 -10.82 -13.62
CA SER A 16 -5.54 -10.38 -12.84
C SER A 16 -5.53 -11.17 -11.54
N TYR A 17 -5.03 -10.56 -10.48
CA TYR A 17 -5.25 -11.06 -9.13
C TYR A 17 -6.67 -10.68 -8.71
N ALA A 18 -7.36 -11.60 -8.02
CA ALA A 18 -8.70 -11.33 -7.48
C ALA A 18 -8.66 -10.42 -6.24
N GLN A 19 -7.48 -10.27 -5.65
CA GLN A 19 -7.13 -9.44 -4.50
C GLN A 19 -5.69 -8.98 -4.65
N LEU A 20 -5.25 -7.98 -3.88
CA LEU A 20 -3.84 -7.61 -3.83
C LEU A 20 -3.00 -8.82 -3.39
N PRO A 21 -1.91 -9.14 -4.10
CA PRO A 21 -0.94 -10.12 -3.62
C PRO A 21 -0.42 -9.73 -2.22
N PRO A 22 -0.03 -10.69 -1.38
CA PRO A 22 0.62 -10.39 -0.12
C PRO A 22 1.87 -9.52 -0.31
N ASN A 23 2.06 -8.54 0.57
CA ASN A 23 3.13 -7.54 0.50
C ASN A 23 3.08 -6.67 -0.76
N SER A 24 1.89 -6.40 -1.28
CA SER A 24 1.67 -5.33 -2.23
C SER A 24 1.86 -3.98 -1.56
N PHE A 25 2.20 -2.98 -2.35
CA PHE A 25 2.23 -1.61 -1.88
C PHE A 25 0.80 -1.07 -1.75
N GLY A 26 0.49 -0.44 -0.62
CA GLY A 26 -0.81 0.17 -0.34
C GLY A 26 -0.87 1.62 -0.80
N GLU A 27 -1.80 1.91 -1.69
CA GLU A 27 -2.04 3.28 -2.16
C GLU A 27 -2.64 4.16 -1.05
N ASP A 28 -2.24 5.44 -1.03
CA ASP A 28 -2.78 6.41 -0.07
C ASP A 28 -4.22 6.79 -0.40
N PHE A 29 -5.02 6.98 0.63
CA PHE A 29 -6.33 7.57 0.47
C PHE A 29 -6.67 8.53 1.59
N THR A 30 -7.53 9.49 1.27
CA THR A 30 -8.11 10.43 2.24
C THR A 30 -9.62 10.38 2.13
N LEU A 31 -10.29 10.04 3.21
CA LEU A 31 -11.76 10.05 3.32
C LEU A 31 -12.18 10.79 4.58
N THR A 32 -13.43 11.21 4.61
CA THR A 32 -14.04 11.81 5.81
C THR A 32 -14.96 10.78 6.47
N ASP A 33 -14.82 10.58 7.77
CA ASP A 33 -15.69 9.68 8.51
C ASP A 33 -17.10 10.28 8.70
N ILE A 34 -18.04 9.45 9.10
CA ILE A 34 -19.45 9.85 9.34
C ILE A 34 -19.62 10.93 10.43
N ASN A 35 -18.57 11.23 11.21
CA ASN A 35 -18.52 12.26 12.24
C ASN A 35 -17.89 13.56 11.74
N GLY A 36 -17.43 13.61 10.49
CA GLY A 36 -16.77 14.75 9.86
C GLY A 36 -15.28 14.87 10.12
N ASN A 37 -14.63 13.81 10.63
CA ASN A 37 -13.18 13.80 10.81
C ASN A 37 -12.50 13.29 9.53
N GLU A 38 -11.45 13.97 9.10
CA GLU A 38 -10.62 13.52 7.99
C GLU A 38 -9.70 12.38 8.45
N PHE A 39 -9.64 11.32 7.67
CA PHE A 39 -8.70 10.23 7.80
C PHE A 39 -7.81 10.20 6.56
N ASN A 40 -6.49 10.20 6.76
CA ASN A 40 -5.52 9.93 5.71
C ASN A 40 -4.67 8.72 6.11
N LEU A 41 -4.59 7.72 5.25
CA LEU A 41 -3.90 6.47 5.54
C LEU A 41 -2.41 6.69 5.85
N TYR A 42 -1.70 7.40 4.96
CA TYR A 42 -0.26 7.59 5.11
C TYR A 42 0.10 8.38 6.37
N SER A 43 -0.74 9.35 6.77
CA SER A 43 -0.54 10.06 8.03
C SER A 43 -0.53 9.12 9.24
N LYS A 44 -1.35 8.05 9.21
CA LYS A 44 -1.37 7.06 10.30
C LYS A 44 -0.19 6.12 10.26
N LEU A 45 0.23 5.71 9.08
CA LEU A 45 1.42 4.89 8.89
C LEU A 45 2.69 5.66 9.25
N ASP A 46 2.76 6.97 8.98
CA ASP A 46 3.86 7.86 9.38
C ASP A 46 3.96 8.06 10.90
N GLU A 47 2.85 7.86 11.63
CA GLU A 47 2.85 7.78 13.10
C GLU A 47 3.46 6.44 13.60
N GLY A 48 3.83 5.51 12.72
CA GLY A 48 4.31 4.17 13.06
C GLY A 48 3.21 3.18 13.41
N LYS A 49 1.94 3.51 13.11
CA LYS A 49 0.79 2.65 13.41
C LYS A 49 0.51 1.68 12.26
N THR A 50 0.07 0.48 12.60
CA THR A 50 -0.52 -0.45 11.64
C THR A 50 -2.00 -0.10 11.44
N VAL A 51 -2.45 -0.03 10.20
CA VAL A 51 -3.87 0.19 9.89
C VAL A 51 -4.53 -1.13 9.53
N ILE A 52 -5.67 -1.41 10.15
CA ILE A 52 -6.58 -2.47 9.75
C ILE A 52 -7.71 -1.83 8.95
N LEU A 53 -7.74 -2.14 7.66
CA LEU A 53 -8.73 -1.63 6.71
C LEU A 53 -9.79 -2.69 6.46
N ASP A 54 -11.01 -2.41 6.91
CA ASP A 54 -12.21 -3.25 6.70
C ASP A 54 -13.02 -2.69 5.52
N LEU A 55 -12.93 -3.35 4.36
CA LEU A 55 -13.73 -3.01 3.19
C LEU A 55 -15.02 -3.81 3.23
N PHE A 56 -16.15 -3.11 3.35
CA PHE A 56 -17.45 -3.72 3.46
C PHE A 56 -18.49 -3.08 2.53
N ALA A 57 -19.66 -3.70 2.41
CA ALA A 57 -20.82 -3.09 1.78
C ALA A 57 -22.05 -3.17 2.69
N THR A 58 -22.88 -2.14 2.72
CA THR A 58 -24.02 -2.06 3.64
C THR A 58 -25.08 -3.14 3.43
N TRP A 59 -25.16 -3.74 2.26
CA TRP A 59 -26.04 -4.88 1.94
C TRP A 59 -25.42 -6.24 2.30
N CYS A 60 -24.12 -6.30 2.63
CA CYS A 60 -23.36 -7.51 2.88
C CYS A 60 -23.72 -8.13 4.25
N GLY A 61 -24.44 -9.25 4.25
CA GLY A 61 -24.81 -9.98 5.47
C GLY A 61 -23.61 -10.55 6.25
N PRO A 62 -22.62 -11.19 5.60
CA PRO A 62 -21.40 -11.62 6.27
C PRO A 62 -20.63 -10.48 6.95
N CYS A 63 -20.57 -9.28 6.32
CA CYS A 63 -19.93 -8.09 6.91
C CYS A 63 -20.64 -7.66 8.18
N TRP A 64 -22.00 -7.62 8.15
CA TRP A 64 -22.80 -7.31 9.31
C TRP A 64 -22.56 -8.29 10.47
N THR A 65 -22.54 -9.59 10.17
CA THR A 65 -22.25 -10.61 11.18
C THR A 65 -20.86 -10.47 11.77
N TYR A 66 -19.87 -10.09 10.95
CA TYR A 66 -18.51 -9.87 11.41
C TYR A 66 -18.41 -8.62 12.28
N ALA A 67 -18.97 -7.49 11.86
CA ALA A 67 -19.04 -6.27 12.66
C ALA A 67 -19.65 -6.50 14.05
N GLN A 68 -20.72 -7.31 14.14
CA GLN A 68 -21.35 -7.66 15.41
C GLN A 68 -20.45 -8.44 16.39
N THR A 69 -19.32 -8.98 15.94
CA THR A 69 -18.38 -9.64 16.86
C THR A 69 -17.67 -8.67 17.80
N GLY A 70 -17.55 -7.40 17.41
CA GLY A 70 -16.86 -6.36 18.17
C GLY A 70 -15.33 -6.54 18.23
N VAL A 71 -14.76 -7.49 17.48
CA VAL A 71 -13.33 -7.81 17.58
C VAL A 71 -12.44 -6.66 17.13
N LEU A 72 -12.87 -5.86 16.15
CA LEU A 72 -12.11 -4.73 15.65
C LEU A 72 -12.13 -3.56 16.63
N GLU A 73 -13.25 -3.30 17.28
CA GLU A 73 -13.38 -2.35 18.40
C GLU A 73 -12.48 -2.74 19.58
N GLU A 74 -12.49 -4.03 19.94
CA GLU A 74 -11.64 -4.55 21.02
C GLU A 74 -10.16 -4.40 20.67
N LEU A 75 -9.78 -4.62 19.43
CA LEU A 75 -8.40 -4.48 18.93
C LEU A 75 -7.92 -3.04 19.08
N GLU A 76 -8.66 -2.06 18.53
CA GLU A 76 -8.27 -0.66 18.59
C GLU A 76 -8.26 -0.14 20.03
N ALA A 77 -9.24 -0.53 20.85
CA ALA A 77 -9.30 -0.14 22.25
C ALA A 77 -8.14 -0.71 23.08
N ALA A 78 -7.67 -1.91 22.76
CA ALA A 78 -6.55 -2.56 23.47
C ALA A 78 -5.18 -2.00 23.06
N TYR A 79 -5.03 -1.53 21.81
CA TYR A 79 -3.75 -1.09 21.24
C TYR A 79 -3.84 0.29 20.52
N PRO A 80 -4.35 1.35 21.18
CA PRO A 80 -4.65 2.63 20.52
C PRO A 80 -3.40 3.39 20.04
N ASN A 81 -2.22 3.02 20.54
CA ASN A 81 -0.96 3.64 20.15
C ASN A 81 -0.32 2.94 18.95
N ASP A 82 -0.66 1.68 18.71
CA ASP A 82 0.01 0.82 17.73
C ASP A 82 -0.90 0.50 16.52
N VAL A 83 -2.22 0.58 16.72
CA VAL A 83 -3.21 0.16 15.73
C VAL A 83 -4.26 1.26 15.51
N VAL A 84 -4.67 1.41 14.27
CA VAL A 84 -5.87 2.18 13.87
C VAL A 84 -6.75 1.25 13.05
N VAL A 85 -8.04 1.22 13.35
CA VAL A 85 -9.03 0.47 12.59
C VAL A 85 -9.91 1.41 11.81
N VAL A 86 -10.16 1.11 10.55
CA VAL A 86 -11.04 1.90 9.68
C VAL A 86 -11.96 0.99 8.90
N ALA A 87 -13.24 1.34 8.82
CA ALA A 87 -14.22 0.70 7.96
C ALA A 87 -14.56 1.62 6.79
N VAL A 88 -14.53 1.09 5.58
CA VAL A 88 -14.94 1.80 4.37
C VAL A 88 -16.09 1.04 3.71
N GLU A 89 -17.23 1.70 3.59
CA GLU A 89 -18.29 1.26 2.68
C GLU A 89 -17.80 1.49 1.26
N ALA A 90 -17.41 0.41 0.57
CA ALA A 90 -16.62 0.46 -0.65
C ALA A 90 -17.43 0.05 -1.90
N ASP A 91 -18.76 -0.01 -1.82
CA ASP A 91 -19.63 -0.19 -2.98
C ASP A 91 -20.13 1.17 -3.50
N PRO A 92 -19.53 1.74 -4.57
CA PRO A 92 -19.89 3.07 -5.07
C PRO A 92 -21.33 3.13 -5.62
N THR A 93 -22.05 2.00 -5.69
CA THR A 93 -23.46 1.97 -6.12
C THR A 93 -24.43 2.15 -4.96
N THR A 94 -23.95 2.12 -3.72
CA THR A 94 -24.76 2.39 -2.53
C THR A 94 -24.66 3.86 -2.11
N ALA A 95 -25.70 4.35 -1.43
CA ALA A 95 -25.69 5.71 -0.92
C ALA A 95 -25.24 5.72 0.55
N GLU A 96 -24.49 6.73 0.99
CA GLU A 96 -24.06 6.92 2.38
C GLU A 96 -25.22 6.72 3.39
N SER A 97 -26.44 7.12 3.02
CA SER A 97 -27.61 6.94 3.89
C SER A 97 -27.90 5.48 4.28
N THR A 98 -27.37 4.49 3.51
CA THR A 98 -27.50 3.07 3.82
C THR A 98 -26.65 2.64 5.02
N ILE A 99 -25.64 3.41 5.38
CA ILE A 99 -24.86 3.23 6.63
C ILE A 99 -25.81 3.36 7.84
N TYR A 100 -26.75 4.28 7.79
CA TYR A 100 -27.70 4.54 8.88
C TYR A 100 -28.93 3.67 8.82
N SER A 101 -29.27 3.14 7.63
CA SER A 101 -30.49 2.33 7.44
C SER A 101 -30.36 1.42 6.22
N SER A 102 -29.90 0.20 6.43
CA SER A 102 -29.84 -0.86 5.41
C SER A 102 -30.75 -2.03 5.77
N ALA A 103 -30.81 -3.03 4.89
CA ALA A 103 -31.54 -4.27 5.17
C ALA A 103 -30.96 -5.04 6.38
N ASN A 104 -29.66 -4.88 6.67
CA ASN A 104 -29.00 -5.51 7.81
C ASN A 104 -29.24 -4.71 9.12
N GLY A 105 -29.45 -3.40 9.04
CA GLY A 105 -29.64 -2.52 10.19
C GLY A 105 -28.89 -1.19 10.06
N ASN A 106 -28.65 -0.57 11.18
CA ASN A 106 -27.86 0.67 11.30
C ASN A 106 -26.40 0.33 11.66
N TRP A 107 -25.50 0.51 10.73
CA TRP A 107 -24.06 0.17 10.87
C TRP A 107 -23.39 0.95 11.98
N THR A 108 -23.83 2.18 12.28
CA THR A 108 -23.28 2.98 13.39
C THR A 108 -23.55 2.39 14.77
N THR A 109 -24.36 1.33 14.87
CA THR A 109 -24.62 0.62 16.13
C THR A 109 -23.68 -0.57 16.36
N VAL A 110 -22.93 -0.98 15.33
CA VAL A 110 -22.05 -2.15 15.38
C VAL A 110 -20.60 -1.81 14.96
N ILE A 111 -20.36 -0.61 14.41
CA ILE A 111 -19.03 -0.07 14.11
C ILE A 111 -18.84 1.22 14.90
N ASN A 112 -17.90 1.23 15.84
CA ASN A 112 -17.62 2.36 16.72
C ASN A 112 -16.21 2.98 16.51
N TYR A 113 -15.47 2.48 15.52
CA TYR A 113 -14.21 3.07 15.01
C TYR A 113 -14.50 3.92 13.77
N ALA A 114 -13.47 4.46 13.12
CA ALA A 114 -13.65 5.34 11.96
C ALA A 114 -14.42 4.61 10.84
N LEU A 115 -15.60 5.13 10.52
CA LEU A 115 -16.54 4.58 9.51
C LEU A 115 -16.72 5.60 8.41
N MET A 116 -16.42 5.23 7.18
CA MET A 116 -16.39 6.10 6.01
C MET A 116 -17.20 5.51 4.87
N ASP A 117 -17.68 6.37 3.98
CA ASP A 117 -18.26 6.02 2.68
C ASP A 117 -17.27 6.39 1.58
N ASP A 118 -17.09 5.51 0.59
CA ASP A 118 -16.31 5.79 -0.61
C ASP A 118 -17.21 5.79 -1.86
N PRO A 119 -17.95 6.88 -2.11
CA PRO A 119 -18.84 6.97 -3.26
C PRO A 119 -18.07 7.00 -4.60
N SER A 120 -16.77 7.19 -4.57
CA SER A 120 -15.92 7.14 -5.77
C SER A 120 -15.57 5.71 -6.19
N GLY A 121 -15.50 4.79 -5.23
CA GLY A 121 -15.03 3.42 -5.41
C GLY A 121 -13.51 3.31 -5.57
N ASN A 122 -12.76 4.41 -5.40
CA ASN A 122 -11.32 4.44 -5.62
C ASN A 122 -10.59 3.53 -4.64
N VAL A 123 -10.97 3.53 -3.37
CA VAL A 123 -10.33 2.63 -2.38
C VAL A 123 -10.55 1.17 -2.75
N GLY A 124 -11.77 0.81 -3.18
CA GLY A 124 -12.07 -0.53 -3.66
C GLY A 124 -11.23 -0.92 -4.88
N GLU A 125 -11.03 -0.01 -5.84
CA GLU A 125 -10.22 -0.23 -7.03
C GLU A 125 -8.73 -0.36 -6.69
N ASP A 126 -8.17 0.59 -5.91
CA ASP A 126 -6.76 0.64 -5.53
C ASP A 126 -6.34 -0.60 -4.71
N TYR A 127 -7.27 -1.12 -3.89
CA TYR A 127 -7.06 -2.32 -3.08
C TYR A 127 -7.56 -3.61 -3.75
N ALA A 128 -7.83 -3.59 -5.06
CA ALA A 128 -8.25 -4.73 -5.87
C ALA A 128 -9.41 -5.53 -5.25
N LEU A 129 -10.39 -4.82 -4.67
CA LEU A 129 -11.51 -5.40 -3.96
C LEU A 129 -12.36 -6.28 -4.88
N SER A 130 -12.54 -7.55 -4.52
CA SER A 130 -13.30 -8.52 -5.32
C SER A 130 -14.44 -9.21 -4.57
N TYR A 131 -14.48 -9.11 -3.25
CA TYR A 131 -15.57 -9.62 -2.38
C TYR A 131 -15.62 -8.88 -1.06
N TYR A 132 -16.71 -9.04 -0.33
CA TYR A 132 -16.98 -8.44 0.98
C TYR A 132 -17.23 -9.50 2.07
N PRO A 133 -16.78 -9.27 3.34
CA PRO A 133 -15.82 -8.25 3.70
C PRO A 133 -14.39 -8.67 3.27
N THR A 134 -13.56 -7.68 2.94
CA THR A 134 -12.12 -7.86 2.79
C THR A 134 -11.41 -7.07 3.87
N ILE A 135 -10.54 -7.73 4.62
CA ILE A 135 -9.81 -7.12 5.72
C ILE A 135 -8.33 -7.15 5.43
N TYR A 136 -7.75 -5.98 5.27
CA TYR A 136 -6.33 -5.78 5.06
C TYR A 136 -5.63 -5.29 6.32
N LYS A 137 -4.42 -5.78 6.53
CA LYS A 137 -3.41 -5.19 7.40
C LYS A 137 -2.48 -4.36 6.53
N ILE A 138 -2.22 -3.11 6.92
CA ILE A 138 -1.28 -2.21 6.25
C ILE A 138 -0.23 -1.80 7.27
N CYS A 139 1.01 -2.23 7.06
CA CYS A 139 2.13 -1.94 7.94
C CYS A 139 2.68 -0.51 7.74
N PRO A 140 3.44 0.06 8.70
CA PRO A 140 4.06 1.38 8.56
C PRO A 140 4.94 1.53 7.31
N ASP A 141 5.46 0.43 6.78
CA ASP A 141 6.23 0.39 5.52
C ASP A 141 5.36 0.34 4.26
N ARG A 142 4.06 0.58 4.36
CA ARG A 142 3.06 0.56 3.29
C ARG A 142 2.74 -0.83 2.73
N MET A 143 3.32 -1.89 3.28
CA MET A 143 3.03 -3.25 2.80
C MET A 143 1.65 -3.72 3.27
N VAL A 144 0.86 -4.19 2.31
CA VAL A 144 -0.52 -4.65 2.48
C VAL A 144 -0.57 -6.16 2.45
N THR A 145 -1.32 -6.75 3.38
CA THR A 145 -1.62 -8.18 3.38
C THR A 145 -3.07 -8.39 3.81
N GLU A 146 -3.81 -9.18 3.06
CA GLU A 146 -5.14 -9.61 3.48
C GLU A 146 -5.04 -10.57 4.65
N VAL A 147 -5.74 -10.26 5.74
CA VAL A 147 -5.75 -11.08 6.97
C VAL A 147 -7.07 -11.80 7.18
N GLY A 148 -8.10 -11.45 6.40
CA GLY A 148 -9.43 -12.05 6.49
C GLY A 148 -10.15 -11.75 7.81
N GLN A 149 -11.25 -12.45 8.06
CA GLN A 149 -12.10 -12.26 9.23
C GLN A 149 -11.53 -12.97 10.46
N LEU A 150 -10.47 -12.42 11.06
CA LEU A 150 -9.92 -12.94 12.31
C LEU A 150 -10.92 -12.70 13.46
N THR A 151 -11.00 -13.66 14.39
CA THR A 151 -12.04 -13.69 15.43
C THR A 151 -11.55 -13.37 16.83
N SER A 152 -10.29 -12.94 16.97
CA SER A 152 -9.73 -12.55 18.27
C SER A 152 -8.65 -11.48 18.11
N VAL A 153 -8.53 -10.62 19.12
CA VAL A 153 -7.47 -9.60 19.21
C VAL A 153 -6.08 -10.23 19.12
N SER A 154 -5.87 -11.39 19.74
CA SER A 154 -4.58 -12.10 19.70
C SER A 154 -4.21 -12.57 18.28
N ALA A 155 -5.19 -12.96 17.46
CA ALA A 155 -4.95 -13.35 16.08
C ALA A 155 -4.51 -12.13 15.25
N PHE A 156 -5.18 -10.98 15.41
CA PHE A 156 -4.76 -9.73 14.79
C PHE A 156 -3.36 -9.32 15.23
N MET A 157 -3.06 -9.40 16.53
CA MET A 157 -1.72 -9.02 17.02
C MET A 157 -0.61 -9.94 16.49
N ASN A 158 -0.89 -11.20 16.22
CA ASN A 158 0.08 -12.08 15.54
C ASN A 158 0.40 -11.58 14.13
N GLU A 159 -0.61 -11.12 13.39
CA GLU A 159 -0.42 -10.51 12.08
C GLU A 159 0.30 -9.16 12.18
N ILE A 160 -0.12 -8.29 13.09
CA ILE A 160 0.46 -6.96 13.30
C ILE A 160 1.93 -7.05 13.72
N ASN A 161 2.28 -7.99 14.58
CA ASN A 161 3.67 -8.23 15.00
C ASN A 161 4.58 -8.75 13.88
N SER A 162 4.02 -9.12 12.73
CA SER A 162 4.81 -9.45 11.55
C SER A 162 5.21 -8.22 10.73
N CYS A 163 4.63 -7.04 11.01
CA CYS A 163 5.10 -5.79 10.42
C CYS A 163 6.53 -5.53 10.90
N THR A 164 7.41 -5.23 9.95
CA THR A 164 8.75 -4.77 10.30
C THR A 164 8.66 -3.37 10.90
N SER A 165 9.55 -3.03 11.80
CA SER A 165 9.66 -1.68 12.38
C SER A 165 11.07 -1.13 12.14
N ALA A 166 11.20 0.20 12.13
CA ALA A 166 12.51 0.84 12.04
C ALA A 166 13.35 0.46 13.28
N GLU A 167 14.52 -0.13 13.06
CA GLU A 167 15.39 -0.61 14.13
C GLU A 167 16.75 0.10 14.14
N TYR A 168 17.21 0.55 12.99
CA TYR A 168 18.53 1.13 12.79
C TYR A 168 18.50 2.66 12.83
N SER A 169 19.57 3.26 13.27
CA SER A 169 19.69 4.72 13.30
C SER A 169 19.87 5.36 11.92
N LYS A 170 20.21 4.56 10.92
CA LYS A 170 20.29 4.92 9.51
C LYS A 170 19.86 3.75 8.67
N ASP A 171 18.79 3.94 7.93
CA ASP A 171 18.18 2.95 7.05
C ASP A 171 17.28 3.67 6.04
N ALA A 172 17.43 3.37 4.76
CA ALA A 172 16.59 3.89 3.70
C ALA A 172 16.24 2.77 2.74
N LYS A 173 14.97 2.61 2.40
CA LYS A 173 14.52 1.56 1.49
C LYS A 173 13.67 2.09 0.34
N ILE A 174 13.52 1.27 -0.70
CA ILE A 174 12.54 1.48 -1.76
C ILE A 174 11.31 0.63 -1.41
N VAL A 175 10.14 1.28 -1.36
CA VAL A 175 8.89 0.64 -0.94
C VAL A 175 7.82 0.62 -2.03
N GLY A 176 8.07 1.26 -3.18
CA GLY A 176 7.11 1.28 -4.27
C GLY A 176 7.74 1.65 -5.60
N TYR A 177 7.04 1.28 -6.67
CA TYR A 177 7.38 1.59 -8.06
C TYR A 177 6.12 1.99 -8.81
N ASP A 178 6.18 3.16 -9.46
CA ASP A 178 5.16 3.63 -10.38
C ASP A 178 5.79 3.76 -11.77
N GLY A 179 5.39 2.90 -12.67
CA GLY A 179 5.93 2.83 -14.02
C GLY A 179 5.44 1.63 -14.79
N PRO A 180 5.95 1.43 -16.01
CA PRO A 180 5.55 0.31 -16.86
C PRO A 180 5.82 -1.04 -16.19
N ALA A 181 4.82 -1.90 -16.10
CA ALA A 181 4.95 -3.27 -15.59
C ALA A 181 5.85 -4.17 -16.48
N SER A 182 6.14 -3.73 -17.69
CA SER A 182 7.02 -4.42 -18.63
C SER A 182 7.65 -3.44 -19.62
N TYR A 183 8.77 -3.80 -20.17
CA TYR A 183 9.42 -3.04 -21.23
C TYR A 183 9.64 -3.88 -22.47
N CYS A 184 9.70 -3.24 -23.65
CA CYS A 184 10.01 -3.91 -24.92
C CYS A 184 10.68 -2.95 -25.89
N GLY A 185 11.32 -3.51 -26.94
CA GLY A 185 11.98 -2.70 -27.95
C GLY A 185 13.23 -1.95 -27.48
N GLY A 186 13.85 -2.39 -26.39
CA GLY A 186 15.08 -1.80 -25.88
C GLY A 186 14.87 -0.47 -25.14
N GLN A 187 13.65 -0.19 -24.68
CA GLN A 187 13.31 1.04 -23.97
C GLN A 187 12.52 0.73 -22.69
N LEU A 188 12.95 1.31 -21.58
CA LEU A 188 12.18 1.44 -20.34
C LEU A 188 11.55 2.84 -20.33
N GLY A 189 10.24 2.93 -20.14
CA GLY A 189 9.51 4.19 -20.02
C GLY A 189 9.96 5.00 -18.78
N ALA A 190 9.59 6.27 -18.74
CA ALA A 190 9.74 7.06 -17.53
C ALA A 190 8.92 6.42 -16.39
N SER A 191 9.48 6.45 -15.19
CA SER A 191 8.91 5.84 -14.00
C SER A 191 9.26 6.66 -12.76
N SER A 192 8.74 6.28 -11.61
CA SER A 192 9.22 6.77 -10.33
C SER A 192 9.33 5.61 -9.33
N VAL A 193 10.21 5.77 -8.37
CA VAL A 193 10.30 4.87 -7.22
C VAL A 193 9.98 5.64 -5.95
N MET A 194 9.32 4.98 -5.02
CA MET A 194 9.05 5.54 -3.71
C MET A 194 10.13 5.11 -2.74
N ILE A 195 10.89 6.08 -2.23
CA ILE A 195 11.86 5.88 -1.16
C ILE A 195 11.18 6.12 0.20
N GLN A 196 11.64 5.42 1.22
CA GLN A 196 11.18 5.59 2.60
C GLN A 196 12.37 5.80 3.53
N ASN A 197 12.25 6.72 4.49
CA ASN A 197 13.12 6.77 5.63
C ASN A 197 12.70 5.69 6.64
N TYR A 198 13.54 4.68 6.80
CA TYR A 198 13.34 3.61 7.76
C TYR A 198 14.28 3.71 8.97
N SER A 199 14.92 4.87 9.13
CA SER A 199 15.80 5.16 10.26
C SER A 199 15.01 5.42 11.54
N LEU A 200 15.45 4.85 12.65
CA LEU A 200 14.87 5.11 13.96
C LEU A 200 15.32 6.50 14.47
N GLY A 201 14.40 7.47 14.40
CA GLY A 201 14.56 8.79 14.98
C GLY A 201 15.50 9.77 14.27
N ALA A 202 16.13 9.37 13.14
CA ALA A 202 16.97 10.26 12.34
C ALA A 202 16.27 10.60 11.00
N PRO A 203 16.22 11.87 10.56
CA PRO A 203 15.65 12.20 9.27
C PRO A 203 16.56 11.74 8.12
N LEU A 204 15.97 11.24 7.04
CA LEU A 204 16.63 11.04 5.77
C LEU A 204 16.67 12.39 5.03
N THR A 205 17.85 12.93 4.81
CA THR A 205 18.02 14.24 4.16
C THR A 205 18.62 14.15 2.76
N THR A 206 19.28 13.04 2.45
CA THR A 206 19.84 12.76 1.12
C THR A 206 20.09 11.28 0.96
N CYS A 207 19.82 10.77 -0.23
CA CYS A 207 20.22 9.42 -0.64
C CYS A 207 20.47 9.40 -2.15
N ASN A 208 21.12 8.36 -2.64
CA ASN A 208 21.30 8.13 -4.07
C ASN A 208 20.40 7.00 -4.52
N VAL A 209 19.69 7.20 -5.63
CA VAL A 209 18.81 6.18 -6.24
C VAL A 209 19.37 5.78 -7.59
N GLU A 210 19.52 4.48 -7.80
CA GLU A 210 20.06 3.89 -9.02
C GLU A 210 19.01 3.03 -9.71
N LEU A 211 18.96 3.13 -11.02
CA LEU A 211 18.36 2.12 -11.88
C LEU A 211 19.47 1.18 -12.35
N ARG A 212 19.31 -0.09 -12.13
CA ARG A 212 20.22 -1.14 -12.54
C ARG A 212 19.61 -2.04 -13.60
N VAL A 213 20.42 -2.42 -14.57
CA VAL A 213 20.10 -3.38 -15.62
C VAL A 213 21.14 -4.49 -15.53
N ASP A 214 20.68 -5.75 -15.33
CA ASP A 214 21.56 -6.91 -15.14
C ASP A 214 22.64 -6.66 -14.06
N ASN A 215 22.23 -6.01 -12.95
CA ASN A 215 23.07 -5.61 -11.82
C ASN A 215 24.02 -4.42 -12.07
N GLU A 216 24.06 -3.84 -13.26
CA GLU A 216 24.90 -2.69 -13.59
C GLU A 216 24.09 -1.39 -13.52
N ALA A 217 24.62 -0.36 -12.82
CA ALA A 217 23.95 0.93 -12.74
C ALA A 217 23.99 1.64 -14.09
N VAL A 218 22.82 1.89 -14.68
CA VAL A 218 22.66 2.59 -15.97
C VAL A 218 22.18 4.02 -15.80
N TYR A 219 21.57 4.33 -14.66
CA TYR A 219 21.16 5.67 -14.28
C TYR A 219 21.28 5.84 -12.76
N SER A 220 21.61 7.06 -12.35
CA SER A 220 21.74 7.40 -10.93
C SER A 220 21.32 8.85 -10.71
N THR A 221 20.63 9.10 -9.61
CA THR A 221 20.22 10.45 -9.21
C THR A 221 20.29 10.60 -7.69
N THR A 222 20.56 11.82 -7.23
CA THR A 222 20.58 12.13 -5.80
C THR A 222 19.25 12.78 -5.43
N TRP A 223 18.56 12.18 -4.47
CA TRP A 223 17.41 12.80 -3.80
C TRP A 223 17.90 13.64 -2.61
N ASN A 224 17.28 14.81 -2.41
CA ASN A 224 17.48 15.67 -1.26
C ASN A 224 16.13 16.15 -0.73
N GLY A 225 15.91 16.03 0.58
CA GLY A 225 14.67 16.40 1.23
C GLY A 225 14.80 16.35 2.75
N ASN A 226 13.72 16.02 3.43
CA ASN A 226 13.70 15.81 4.88
C ASN A 226 12.53 14.89 5.23
N LEU A 227 12.79 13.60 5.27
CA LEU A 227 11.80 12.59 5.65
C LEU A 227 12.02 12.16 7.09
N SER A 228 11.01 12.28 7.93
CA SER A 228 10.95 11.64 9.24
C SER A 228 10.81 10.12 9.09
N THR A 229 10.97 9.36 10.19
CA THR A 229 10.77 7.91 10.19
C THR A 229 9.43 7.54 9.55
N TYR A 230 9.42 6.54 8.68
CA TYR A 230 8.32 6.03 7.85
C TYR A 230 7.80 6.95 6.75
N GLN A 231 8.19 8.22 6.71
CA GLN A 231 7.80 9.11 5.61
C GLN A 231 8.46 8.69 4.30
N THR A 232 7.74 8.95 3.22
CA THR A 232 8.11 8.58 1.84
C THR A 232 8.19 9.80 0.94
N ASP A 233 8.91 9.65 -0.18
CA ASP A 233 8.89 10.59 -1.29
C ASP A 233 9.16 9.85 -2.60
N TYR A 234 8.71 10.42 -3.71
CA TYR A 234 8.93 9.86 -5.05
C TYR A 234 10.20 10.41 -5.69
N VAL A 235 10.97 9.51 -6.30
CA VAL A 235 12.15 9.84 -7.10
C VAL A 235 11.90 9.48 -8.55
N ASN A 236 11.86 10.49 -9.42
CA ASN A 236 11.61 10.31 -10.85
C ASN A 236 12.82 9.72 -11.55
N ILE A 237 12.58 8.69 -12.35
CA ILE A 237 13.56 8.00 -13.19
C ILE A 237 13.18 8.28 -14.66
N PRO A 238 14.02 9.00 -15.43
CA PRO A 238 13.73 9.27 -16.82
C PRO A 238 13.76 7.99 -17.67
N ALA A 239 13.06 8.01 -18.81
CA ALA A 239 13.09 6.91 -19.75
C ALA A 239 14.52 6.54 -20.16
N GLN A 240 14.80 5.24 -20.22
CA GLN A 240 16.10 4.69 -20.59
C GLN A 240 16.01 3.94 -21.91
N SER A 241 17.09 3.95 -22.69
CA SER A 241 17.21 3.25 -23.98
C SER A 241 18.44 2.35 -23.99
N GLY A 242 18.49 1.41 -24.95
CA GLY A 242 19.60 0.49 -25.09
C GLY A 242 19.55 -0.70 -24.13
N ILE A 243 18.41 -0.95 -23.51
CA ILE A 243 18.17 -2.10 -22.62
C ILE A 243 17.84 -3.31 -23.47
N ASN A 244 18.52 -4.43 -23.27
CA ASN A 244 18.25 -5.67 -24.02
C ASN A 244 16.94 -6.30 -23.56
N ASN A 245 16.19 -6.89 -24.49
CA ASN A 245 15.00 -7.65 -24.13
C ASN A 245 15.38 -8.84 -23.23
N GLY A 246 14.71 -8.94 -22.10
CA GLY A 246 14.94 -10.00 -21.10
C GLY A 246 16.00 -9.66 -20.06
N SER A 247 16.58 -8.45 -20.09
CA SER A 247 17.41 -7.97 -18.97
C SER A 247 16.58 -7.80 -17.71
N GLU A 248 17.19 -8.05 -16.57
CA GLU A 248 16.63 -7.78 -15.26
C GLU A 248 16.72 -6.29 -14.95
N ILE A 249 15.62 -5.69 -14.48
CA ILE A 249 15.54 -4.30 -14.07
C ILE A 249 15.38 -4.28 -12.55
N ALA A 250 16.24 -3.52 -11.88
CA ALA A 250 16.16 -3.31 -10.43
C ALA A 250 16.40 -1.84 -10.09
N PHE A 251 15.84 -1.42 -8.99
CA PHE A 251 16.11 -0.11 -8.38
C PHE A 251 16.84 -0.33 -7.06
N HIS A 252 17.72 0.60 -6.73
CA HIS A 252 18.51 0.50 -5.52
C HIS A 252 18.72 1.88 -4.91
N VAL A 253 18.47 2.00 -3.59
CA VAL A 253 18.79 3.19 -2.82
C VAL A 253 20.13 3.00 -2.10
N THR A 254 20.94 4.05 -2.04
CA THR A 254 22.16 4.08 -1.24
C THR A 254 22.11 5.27 -0.30
N TYR A 255 22.14 5.00 0.99
CA TYR A 255 22.20 6.00 2.05
C TYR A 255 23.52 5.87 2.81
N PRO A 256 24.38 6.92 2.87
CA PRO A 256 25.68 6.81 3.51
C PRO A 256 25.59 6.44 4.99
N GLY A 257 26.12 5.27 5.33
CA GLY A 257 26.08 4.72 6.68
C GLY A 257 24.80 3.94 6.99
N ASP A 258 24.07 3.55 5.97
CA ASP A 258 22.96 2.61 6.07
C ASP A 258 23.39 1.31 6.76
N LEU A 259 22.61 0.84 7.72
CA LEU A 259 22.92 -0.30 8.57
C LEU A 259 22.10 -1.55 8.19
N ASP A 260 21.10 -1.40 7.32
CA ASP A 260 20.34 -2.50 6.72
C ASP A 260 20.33 -2.38 5.19
N THR A 261 21.36 -2.89 4.55
CA THR A 261 21.47 -2.84 3.09
C THR A 261 20.69 -3.93 2.36
N ASP A 262 20.06 -4.85 3.08
CA ASP A 262 19.29 -5.97 2.49
C ASP A 262 17.94 -5.51 1.99
N ASN A 263 17.42 -4.38 2.49
CA ASN A 263 16.14 -3.78 2.11
C ASN A 263 16.26 -2.64 1.07
N ASN A 264 17.47 -2.33 0.60
CA ASN A 264 17.76 -1.19 -0.29
C ASN A 264 17.33 -1.42 -1.75
N GLY A 265 16.95 -2.63 -2.13
CA GLY A 265 16.61 -3.03 -3.50
C GLY A 265 15.12 -3.24 -3.72
N PHE A 266 14.67 -3.00 -4.98
CA PHE A 266 13.31 -3.24 -5.44
C PHE A 266 13.33 -3.75 -6.89
#